data_82fe3ac22f94113617dcea1f94ba17aa
#
_entry.id   82fe3ac22f94113617dcea1f94ba17aa
#
_cell.length_a   1.000
_cell.length_b   1.000
_cell.length_c   1.000
_cell.angle_alpha   90.00
_cell.angle_beta   90.00
_cell.angle_gamma   90.00
#
_symmetry.space_group_name_H-M   'P 1'
#
loop_
_entity.id
_entity.type
_entity.pdbx_description
1 polymer ?
#
loop_
_entity_poly.entity_id
_entity_poly.type
_entity_poly.pdbx_seq_one_letter_code
_entity_poly.pdbx_strand_id
1 'polypeptide(L)'
;MAIKKDLSVDYLGVKCENPFFLSSSPVGGNYDMVAKAYKEGWGGVFFKTVGIFVADECSPRFDITRKEGTPWLGFKNMEQNSEKPVEVNFEHMVRLKRDYPDKVVVASIMGSSEDEWKTLAK
;
A
#
# COMPACT_ATOMS: atom_id res chain seq x y z
N MET A 1 27.90 -13.85 18.43
CA MET A 1 27.34 -12.48 18.16
C MET A 1 26.78 -12.48 16.75
N ALA A 2 25.50 -12.22 16.58
CA ALA A 2 24.93 -12.03 15.23
C ALA A 2 25.44 -10.69 14.68
N ILE A 3 26.08 -10.72 13.51
CA ILE A 3 26.48 -9.49 12.82
C ILE A 3 25.22 -8.80 12.33
N LYS A 4 24.85 -7.69 12.96
CA LYS A 4 23.74 -6.85 12.49
C LYS A 4 24.23 -6.10 11.25
N LYS A 5 23.82 -6.55 10.07
CA LYS A 5 24.09 -5.84 8.81
C LYS A 5 23.22 -4.58 8.75
N ASP A 6 23.83 -3.49 8.30
CA ASP A 6 23.08 -2.29 7.92
C ASP A 6 22.36 -2.56 6.60
N LEU A 7 21.03 -2.41 6.62
CA LEU A 7 20.15 -2.56 5.45
C LEU A 7 19.60 -1.22 4.98
N SER A 8 20.09 -0.11 5.53
CA SER A 8 19.60 1.21 5.15
C SER A 8 19.86 1.51 3.67
N VAL A 9 18.91 2.17 3.05
CA VAL A 9 18.99 2.57 1.65
C VAL A 9 18.50 4.01 1.49
N ASP A 10 19.00 4.70 0.48
CA ASP A 10 18.44 5.96 -0.01
C ASP A 10 17.57 5.66 -1.23
N TYR A 11 16.28 5.94 -1.11
CA TYR A 11 15.32 5.77 -2.19
C TYR A 11 14.82 7.14 -2.64
N LEU A 12 15.35 7.63 -3.76
CA LEU A 12 15.01 8.94 -4.34
C LEU A 12 15.14 10.12 -3.36
N GLY A 13 16.18 10.11 -2.53
CA GLY A 13 16.43 11.13 -1.50
C GLY A 13 15.69 10.88 -0.18
N VAL A 14 14.91 9.80 -0.07
CA VAL A 14 14.25 9.38 1.16
C VAL A 14 15.09 8.31 1.85
N LYS A 15 15.56 8.59 3.06
CA LYS A 15 16.30 7.62 3.86
C LYS A 15 15.37 6.58 4.43
N CYS A 16 15.64 5.32 4.15
CA CYS A 16 14.89 4.16 4.61
C CYS A 16 15.77 3.28 5.48
N GLU A 17 15.27 2.78 6.59
CA GLU A 17 16.04 1.87 7.47
C GLU A 17 16.33 0.51 6.81
N ASN A 18 15.53 0.12 5.83
CA ASN A 18 15.72 -1.05 4.98
C ASN A 18 14.84 -0.94 3.73
N PRO A 19 15.09 -1.75 2.68
CA PRO A 19 14.34 -1.69 1.42
C PRO A 19 13.02 -2.48 1.43
N PHE A 20 12.60 -3.04 2.56
CA PHE A 20 11.39 -3.86 2.63
C PHE A 20 10.16 -3.00 2.90
N PHE A 21 9.30 -2.89 1.90
CA PHE A 21 8.07 -2.10 1.95
C PHE A 21 6.86 -2.98 1.69
N LEU A 22 5.78 -2.75 2.44
CA LEU A 22 4.48 -3.29 2.06
C LEU A 22 4.06 -2.67 0.73
N SER A 23 3.64 -3.50 -0.21
CA SER A 23 3.09 -3.02 -1.47
C SER A 23 1.69 -2.43 -1.29
N SER A 24 1.26 -1.62 -2.27
CA SER A 24 -0.12 -1.11 -2.34
C SER A 24 -1.11 -2.27 -2.48
N SER A 25 -1.72 -2.65 -1.37
CA SER A 25 -2.56 -3.84 -1.24
C SER A 25 -3.52 -3.67 -0.06
N PRO A 26 -4.49 -4.58 0.16
CA PRO A 26 -5.37 -4.54 1.33
C PRO A 26 -4.63 -4.47 2.66
N VAL A 27 -3.48 -5.15 2.77
CA VAL A 27 -2.64 -5.13 3.98
C VAL A 27 -2.04 -3.75 4.22
N GLY A 28 -1.69 -3.02 3.16
CA GLY A 28 -1.20 -1.64 3.23
C GLY A 28 -2.31 -0.58 3.33
N GLY A 29 -3.58 -0.96 3.49
CA GLY A 29 -4.74 -0.08 3.40
C GLY A 29 -5.35 0.38 4.73
N ASN A 30 -4.73 0.08 5.88
CA ASN A 30 -5.19 0.59 7.18
C ASN A 30 -4.05 0.71 8.19
N TYR A 31 -4.30 1.56 9.20
CA TYR A 31 -3.31 1.84 10.23
C TYR A 31 -2.84 0.59 10.97
N ASP A 32 -3.75 -0.27 11.44
CA ASP A 32 -3.39 -1.36 12.36
C ASP A 32 -2.51 -2.43 11.69
N MET A 33 -2.81 -2.76 10.42
CA MET A 33 -2.01 -3.72 9.65
C MET A 33 -0.62 -3.17 9.34
N VAL A 34 -0.52 -1.90 8.94
CA VAL A 34 0.76 -1.25 8.65
C VAL A 34 1.58 -1.09 9.94
N ALA A 35 0.95 -0.66 11.04
CA ALA A 35 1.62 -0.53 12.34
C ALA A 35 2.18 -1.88 12.84
N LYS A 36 1.45 -2.97 12.60
CA LYS A 36 1.94 -4.32 12.90
C LYS A 36 3.18 -4.66 12.07
N ALA A 37 3.15 -4.40 10.77
CA ALA A 37 4.32 -4.61 9.91
C ALA A 37 5.53 -3.77 10.34
N TYR A 38 5.33 -2.52 10.73
CA TYR A 38 6.41 -1.67 11.24
C TYR A 38 7.04 -2.23 12.52
N LYS A 39 6.24 -2.80 13.42
CA LYS A 39 6.74 -3.50 14.63
C LYS A 39 7.57 -4.74 14.30
N GLU A 40 7.25 -5.40 13.18
CA GLU A 40 8.02 -6.55 12.68
C GLU A 40 9.25 -6.14 11.85
N GLY A 41 9.56 -4.84 11.76
CA GLY A 41 10.79 -4.34 11.15
C GLY A 41 10.67 -3.89 9.69
N TRP A 42 9.46 -3.81 9.11
CA TRP A 42 9.29 -3.26 7.77
C TRP A 42 9.69 -1.78 7.72
N GLY A 43 10.43 -1.38 6.67
CA GLY A 43 10.97 -0.02 6.51
C GLY A 43 9.93 1.00 6.05
N GLY A 44 8.90 0.56 5.36
CA GLY A 44 7.88 1.46 4.83
C GLY A 44 6.65 0.75 4.27
N VAL A 45 5.76 1.55 3.72
CA VAL A 45 4.56 1.11 3.01
C VAL A 45 4.32 1.97 1.78
N PHE A 46 3.96 1.34 0.67
CA PHE A 46 3.17 1.96 -0.37
C PHE A 46 1.71 1.76 0.02
N PHE A 47 1.07 2.81 0.52
CA PHE A 47 -0.30 2.72 1.02
C PHE A 47 -1.26 2.30 -0.11
N LYS A 48 -2.35 1.57 0.24
CA LYS A 48 -3.34 1.16 -0.77
C LYS A 48 -3.82 2.39 -1.52
N THR A 49 -3.89 2.28 -2.85
CA THR A 49 -4.25 3.36 -3.74
C THR A 49 -5.52 4.08 -3.28
N VAL A 50 -5.44 5.38 -3.13
CA VAL A 50 -6.55 6.26 -2.76
C VAL A 50 -7.01 7.07 -3.97
N GLY A 51 -8.31 7.25 -4.07
CA GLY A 51 -8.95 8.09 -5.05
C GLY A 51 -10.07 8.90 -4.40
N ILE A 52 -10.49 9.99 -5.04
CA ILE A 52 -11.65 10.77 -4.59
C ILE A 52 -12.93 9.96 -4.81
N PHE A 53 -12.95 9.13 -5.85
CA PHE A 53 -14.03 8.17 -6.08
C PHE A 53 -13.77 6.84 -5.35
N VAL A 54 -14.81 6.20 -4.91
CA VAL A 54 -14.76 4.82 -4.42
C VAL A 54 -15.08 3.90 -5.58
N ALA A 55 -14.18 2.94 -5.85
CA ALA A 55 -14.37 2.00 -6.95
C ALA A 55 -15.56 1.07 -6.67
N ASP A 56 -16.36 0.83 -7.71
CA ASP A 56 -17.35 -0.24 -7.70
C ASP A 56 -16.62 -1.55 -8.01
N GLU A 57 -16.28 -2.26 -6.96
CA GLU A 57 -15.47 -3.46 -7.06
C GLU A 57 -16.30 -4.69 -7.39
N CYS A 58 -15.84 -5.45 -8.37
CA CYS A 58 -16.48 -6.72 -8.70
C CYS A 58 -16.29 -7.77 -7.61
N SER A 59 -17.25 -8.67 -7.50
CA SER A 59 -17.18 -9.82 -6.60
C SER A 59 -17.42 -11.11 -7.40
N PRO A 60 -16.55 -12.14 -7.26
CA PRO A 60 -15.34 -12.18 -6.42
C PRO A 60 -14.20 -11.33 -6.99
N ARG A 61 -13.35 -10.79 -6.10
CA ARG A 61 -12.17 -9.97 -6.49
C ARG A 61 -11.01 -10.78 -7.04
N PHE A 62 -11.06 -12.08 -6.87
CA PHE A 62 -10.03 -13.01 -7.29
C PHE A 62 -10.60 -14.01 -8.26
N ASP A 63 -9.84 -14.33 -9.29
CA ASP A 63 -10.19 -15.33 -10.27
C ASP A 63 -8.98 -16.20 -10.59
N ILE A 64 -9.26 -17.45 -10.96
CA ILE A 64 -8.25 -18.41 -11.40
C ILE A 64 -8.56 -18.88 -12.82
N THR A 65 -7.52 -18.89 -13.64
CA THR A 65 -7.61 -19.44 -15.00
C THR A 65 -7.16 -20.88 -14.98
N ARG A 66 -8.03 -21.78 -15.43
CA ARG A 66 -7.72 -23.19 -15.60
C ARG A 66 -8.39 -23.73 -16.86
N LYS A 67 -7.77 -24.74 -17.45
CA LYS A 67 -8.36 -25.56 -18.50
C LYS A 67 -8.88 -26.85 -17.86
N GLU A 68 -10.03 -27.34 -18.30
CA GLU A 68 -10.60 -28.59 -17.77
C GLU A 68 -9.56 -29.73 -17.80
N GLY A 69 -9.47 -30.47 -16.70
CA GLY A 69 -8.51 -31.58 -16.55
C GLY A 69 -7.05 -31.15 -16.30
N THR A 70 -6.78 -29.85 -16.11
CA THR A 70 -5.42 -29.36 -15.80
C THR A 70 -5.36 -28.64 -14.43
N PRO A 71 -4.17 -28.52 -13.81
CA PRO A 71 -3.96 -27.61 -12.69
C PRO A 71 -4.31 -26.17 -13.12
N TRP A 72 -4.61 -25.29 -12.14
CA TRP A 72 -4.82 -23.88 -12.44
C TRP A 72 -3.53 -23.26 -13.02
N LEU A 73 -3.70 -22.44 -14.07
CA LEU A 73 -2.61 -21.88 -14.87
C LEU A 73 -2.30 -20.42 -14.50
N GLY A 74 -3.23 -19.76 -13.85
CA GLY A 74 -3.07 -18.35 -13.53
C GLY A 74 -4.01 -17.90 -12.42
N PHE A 75 -3.65 -16.76 -11.85
CA PHE A 75 -4.40 -16.08 -10.80
C PHE A 75 -4.53 -14.61 -11.18
N LYS A 76 -5.72 -14.05 -11.01
CA LYS A 76 -6.03 -12.66 -11.29
C LYS A 76 -6.61 -12.02 -10.03
N ASN A 77 -6.04 -10.89 -9.63
CA ASN A 77 -6.60 -9.99 -8.64
C ASN A 77 -7.25 -8.81 -9.38
N MET A 78 -8.51 -8.53 -9.06
CA MET A 78 -9.32 -7.47 -9.66
C MET A 78 -9.59 -6.31 -8.69
N GLU A 79 -8.88 -6.26 -7.56
CA GLU A 79 -8.96 -5.12 -6.65
C GLU A 79 -8.46 -3.83 -7.31
N GLN A 80 -9.17 -2.75 -7.02
CA GLN A 80 -8.86 -1.41 -7.53
C GLN A 80 -8.28 -0.52 -6.40
N ASN A 81 -8.82 0.68 -6.21
CA ASN A 81 -8.43 1.60 -5.16
C ASN A 81 -9.02 1.22 -3.78
N SER A 82 -8.77 2.04 -2.77
CA SER A 82 -9.34 1.85 -1.43
C SER A 82 -10.87 2.00 -1.44
N GLU A 83 -11.55 1.12 -0.72
CA GLU A 83 -13.00 1.21 -0.49
C GLU A 83 -13.38 2.30 0.52
N LYS A 84 -12.39 2.89 1.19
CA LYS A 84 -12.62 3.93 2.18
C LYS A 84 -12.60 5.30 1.54
N PRO A 85 -13.38 6.26 2.09
CA PRO A 85 -13.27 7.67 1.71
C PRO A 85 -11.83 8.17 1.80
N VAL A 86 -11.47 9.14 0.96
CA VAL A 86 -10.11 9.67 0.88
C VAL A 86 -9.63 10.25 2.22
N GLU A 87 -10.53 10.91 2.95
CA GLU A 87 -10.25 11.51 4.26
C GLU A 87 -9.82 10.46 5.28
N VAL A 88 -10.52 9.33 5.32
CA VAL A 88 -10.20 8.20 6.22
C VAL A 88 -8.83 7.60 5.88
N ASN A 89 -8.50 7.50 4.60
CA ASN A 89 -7.19 7.03 4.18
C ASN A 89 -6.09 8.01 4.59
N PHE A 90 -6.31 9.31 4.44
CA PHE A 90 -5.36 10.34 4.88
C PHE A 90 -5.18 10.34 6.40
N GLU A 91 -6.23 10.18 7.18
CA GLU A 91 -6.13 10.04 8.63
C GLU A 91 -5.24 8.86 9.03
N HIS A 92 -5.38 7.72 8.37
CA HIS A 92 -4.50 6.56 8.59
C HIS A 92 -3.03 6.88 8.29
N MET A 93 -2.75 7.54 7.17
CA MET A 93 -1.38 7.91 6.78
C MET A 93 -0.77 8.94 7.73
N VAL A 94 -1.52 9.98 8.10
CA VAL A 94 -1.08 11.00 9.08
C VAL A 94 -0.78 10.35 10.42
N ARG A 95 -1.66 9.47 10.89
CA ARG A 95 -1.47 8.73 12.14
C ARG A 95 -0.23 7.84 12.08
N LEU A 96 0.01 7.14 10.96
CA LEU A 96 1.23 6.35 10.78
C LEU A 96 2.48 7.21 10.87
N LYS A 97 2.52 8.36 10.21
CA LYS A 97 3.67 9.28 10.26
C LYS A 97 3.89 9.88 11.64
N ARG A 98 2.82 10.16 12.39
CA ARG A 98 2.92 10.64 13.77
C ARG A 98 3.50 9.59 14.71
N ASP A 99 2.98 8.36 14.63
CA ASP A 99 3.30 7.29 15.58
C ASP A 99 4.59 6.53 15.20
N TYR A 100 5.01 6.62 13.93
CA TYR A 100 6.23 6.00 13.37
C TYR A 100 6.99 7.00 12.48
N PRO A 101 7.58 8.07 13.05
CA PRO A 101 8.19 9.16 12.27
C PRO A 101 9.34 8.71 11.39
N ASP A 102 10.08 7.68 11.79
CA ASP A 102 11.23 7.15 11.06
C ASP A 102 10.85 6.17 9.94
N LYS A 103 9.58 5.75 9.88
CA LYS A 103 9.08 4.87 8.84
C LYS A 103 8.57 5.65 7.63
N VAL A 104 8.72 5.04 6.47
CA VAL A 104 8.32 5.66 5.21
C VAL A 104 6.87 5.31 4.88
N VAL A 105 6.09 6.33 4.54
CA VAL A 105 4.74 6.18 4.00
C VAL A 105 4.72 6.84 2.63
N VAL A 106 4.43 6.07 1.60
CA VAL A 106 4.24 6.54 0.23
C VAL A 106 2.75 6.41 -0.10
N ALA A 107 2.11 7.51 -0.46
CA ALA A 107 0.74 7.49 -0.95
C ALA A 107 0.71 6.98 -2.40
N SER A 108 -0.09 5.95 -2.67
CA SER A 108 -0.47 5.58 -4.02
C SER A 108 -1.78 6.28 -4.33
N ILE A 109 -1.81 7.10 -5.38
CA ILE A 109 -2.96 7.93 -5.73
C ILE A 109 -3.49 7.59 -7.12
N MET A 110 -4.80 7.76 -7.32
CA MET A 110 -5.47 7.59 -8.60
C MET A 110 -6.55 8.65 -8.76
N GLY A 111 -6.50 9.38 -9.86
CA GLY A 111 -7.53 10.35 -10.25
C GLY A 111 -8.14 9.99 -11.59
N SER A 112 -9.41 10.32 -11.80
CA SER A 112 -10.14 10.19 -13.05
C SER A 112 -10.07 11.44 -13.92
N SER A 113 -9.60 12.55 -13.35
CA SER A 113 -9.44 13.83 -14.02
C SER A 113 -8.14 14.53 -13.57
N GLU A 114 -7.70 15.52 -14.36
CA GLU A 114 -6.51 16.32 -14.03
C GLU A 114 -6.66 17.03 -12.68
N ASP A 115 -7.86 17.52 -12.37
CA ASP A 115 -8.14 18.22 -11.12
C ASP A 115 -8.09 17.29 -9.91
N GLU A 116 -8.56 16.04 -10.05
CA GLU A 116 -8.43 15.02 -9.01
C GLU A 116 -6.96 14.67 -8.76
N TRP A 117 -6.16 14.48 -9.81
CA TRP A 117 -4.72 14.23 -9.66
C TRP A 117 -4.03 15.37 -8.93
N LYS A 118 -4.32 16.63 -9.30
CA LYS A 118 -3.77 17.81 -8.63
C LYS A 118 -4.20 17.93 -7.17
N THR A 119 -5.44 17.53 -6.87
CA THR A 119 -5.97 17.56 -5.50
C THR A 119 -5.30 16.52 -4.61
N LEU A 120 -5.14 15.30 -5.13
CA LEU A 120 -4.52 14.20 -4.39
C LEU A 120 -3.00 14.35 -4.21
N ALA A 121 -2.34 15.11 -5.08
CA ALA A 121 -0.89 15.35 -5.04
C ALA A 121 -0.47 16.51 -4.12
N LYS A 122 -1.40 17.27 -3.57
CA LYS A 122 -1.17 18.38 -2.62
C LYS A 122 -1.12 17.91 -1.19
#